data_f725f5381de567fc8464ce368a12116c
#
_entry.id   f725f5381de567fc8464ce368a12116c
#
_cell.length_a   1.000
_cell.length_b   1.000
_cell.length_c   1.000
_cell.angle_alpha   90.00
_cell.angle_beta   90.00
_cell.angle_gamma   90.00
#
_symmetry.space_group_name_H-M   'P 1'
#
loop_
_entity.id
_entity.type
_entity.pdbx_description
1 polymer ?
#
loop_
_entity_poly.entity_id
_entity_poly.type
_entity_poly.pdbx_seq_one_letter_code
_entity_poly.pdbx_strand_id
1 'polypeptide(L)'
;MGVVAGEYRDRDPSWASTGNKGFSASIRVIFVTFGLLVLALSPAAAQAPGEWTPAQARAILDKTQTIRLAPSLAHLSPGERVAVAKLLEVGRIFQDVYEAQRHRNALTVRAALSRRSDAHGRALYTLYRLNQGPIATTLENQRGPFVAVPDAPPGKNVYPWDLTRAELDSYIAAHPAERARLTDLRSVVRRAELAVLKRDLAKLRQYPVLDALHPGLRARIEGLSRKPSRSTLYAVPYSLAYADEMVRSHGLLNEAADAVEPTDWQFARYLRNRARDLLSDDYESGDAAWITGRFKNLNAQIGAYETYDDELLGTRAFYGLSLLATRNQESAALKSAMKGMQELEDSLPTERHKKVIEDIPVGVYDVVADFGQTRGGNTATNLPNEAYLAARYGSTILLRSNIMRNPDIFKGSGDIWGAAMAPAFATHLTADANFYRTLWHEVGHYLGPDLTSAGATLDAIGPDASLLEEMKADLVSLFVAKELRRRGYYTEDQLRSLYASGILRTLQNNRPRREQPYNMMQLMQWNWFLDRKVLAFDPATAKLSVDYGRYHDAVRDLLKQVIALQEAGDRKAAAGFIDRWGSWDDKLHGGVAANIRAQQRYRFRLFEYQALGTAQR
;
A
#
# COMPACT_ATOMS: atom_id res chain seq x y z
N MET A 1 12.66 5.66 5.67
CA MET A 1 13.32 5.69 4.34
C MET A 1 12.27 5.38 3.30
N GLY A 2 12.08 6.31 2.36
CA GLY A 2 10.96 6.29 1.43
C GLY A 2 11.06 5.17 0.41
N VAL A 3 9.96 4.51 0.20
CA VAL A 3 9.79 3.59 -0.93
C VAL A 3 9.72 4.42 -2.20
N VAL A 4 10.68 4.23 -3.09
CA VAL A 4 10.74 4.91 -4.39
C VAL A 4 9.67 4.33 -5.30
N ALA A 5 8.77 5.18 -5.78
CA ALA A 5 7.82 4.84 -6.83
C ALA A 5 8.54 4.64 -8.16
N GLY A 6 8.39 3.46 -8.76
CA GLY A 6 8.90 3.18 -10.10
C GLY A 6 8.17 3.97 -11.16
N GLU A 7 8.89 4.77 -11.93
CA GLU A 7 8.38 5.52 -13.07
C GLU A 7 8.01 4.60 -14.23
N TYR A 8 6.78 4.74 -14.70
CA TYR A 8 6.32 4.23 -16.00
C TYR A 8 6.64 5.28 -17.07
N ARG A 9 7.51 4.98 -18.01
CA ARG A 9 7.64 5.76 -19.26
C ARG A 9 6.95 5.05 -20.41
N ASP A 10 5.98 5.74 -20.98
CA ASP A 10 5.33 5.44 -22.25
C ASP A 10 6.33 5.41 -23.40
N ARG A 11 6.15 4.46 -24.29
CA ARG A 11 6.63 4.52 -25.67
C ARG A 11 5.44 4.54 -26.62
N ASP A 12 5.42 5.61 -27.39
CA ASP A 12 4.56 5.95 -28.50
C ASP A 12 4.54 4.85 -29.61
N PRO A 13 3.40 4.47 -30.15
CA PRO A 13 3.32 3.72 -31.38
C PRO A 13 2.75 4.60 -32.50
N SER A 14 3.64 5.11 -33.35
CA SER A 14 3.23 5.57 -34.67
C SER A 14 3.06 4.39 -35.63
N TRP A 15 1.88 4.18 -36.19
CA TRP A 15 1.70 3.67 -37.56
C TRP A 15 0.35 4.11 -38.14
N ALA A 16 0.47 4.75 -39.28
CA ALA A 16 -0.61 5.35 -40.03
C ALA A 16 -1.27 4.39 -41.04
N SER A 17 -2.55 4.62 -41.19
CA SER A 17 -3.41 4.50 -42.39
C SER A 17 -2.97 3.71 -43.62
N THR A 18 -3.86 2.90 -44.14
CA THR A 18 -4.30 2.88 -45.54
C THR A 18 -5.57 2.02 -45.67
N GLY A 19 -6.63 2.59 -46.22
CA GLY A 19 -7.07 2.22 -47.57
C GLY A 19 -8.44 1.60 -47.65
N ASN A 20 -9.41 2.40 -47.91
CA ASN A 20 -10.78 2.20 -48.39
C ASN A 20 -10.89 1.25 -49.59
N LYS A 21 -11.90 0.35 -49.61
CA LYS A 21 -12.72 0.06 -50.80
C LYS A 21 -13.99 -0.73 -50.43
N GLY A 22 -15.10 -0.17 -50.84
CA GLY A 22 -16.41 -0.76 -50.67
C GLY A 22 -16.76 -1.84 -51.69
N PHE A 23 -17.74 -2.63 -51.35
CA PHE A 23 -18.55 -3.40 -52.32
C PHE A 23 -20.00 -3.46 -51.84
N SER A 24 -20.86 -3.03 -52.75
CA SER A 24 -22.33 -3.11 -52.73
C SER A 24 -22.78 -4.48 -53.25
N ALA A 25 -23.72 -5.11 -52.62
CA ALA A 25 -24.52 -6.19 -53.22
C ALA A 25 -25.90 -6.24 -52.60
N SER A 26 -26.88 -6.22 -53.46
CA SER A 26 -28.31 -6.10 -53.25
C SER A 26 -28.93 -7.42 -52.79
N ILE A 27 -30.01 -7.30 -52.01
CA ILE A 27 -30.73 -8.32 -51.32
C ILE A 27 -32.00 -8.73 -52.02
N ARG A 28 -32.33 -10.02 -52.01
CA ARG A 28 -33.66 -10.59 -52.27
C ARG A 28 -34.32 -11.07 -50.97
N VAL A 29 -35.53 -10.57 -50.79
CA VAL A 29 -36.42 -10.92 -49.66
C VAL A 29 -37.09 -12.26 -49.91
N ILE A 30 -37.06 -13.14 -48.91
CA ILE A 30 -37.98 -14.30 -48.84
C ILE A 30 -38.67 -14.26 -47.49
N PHE A 31 -39.99 -14.11 -47.52
CA PHE A 31 -40.87 -14.27 -46.35
C PHE A 31 -41.11 -15.76 -46.05
N VAL A 32 -40.78 -16.16 -44.83
CA VAL A 32 -41.32 -17.41 -44.26
C VAL A 32 -41.90 -17.07 -42.87
N THR A 33 -43.20 -17.21 -42.78
CA THR A 33 -43.99 -17.11 -41.55
C THR A 33 -43.77 -18.34 -40.68
N PHE A 34 -43.27 -18.16 -39.46
CA PHE A 34 -43.34 -19.20 -38.40
C PHE A 34 -43.81 -18.58 -37.09
N GLY A 35 -44.63 -19.35 -36.42
CA GLY A 35 -45.51 -18.95 -35.34
C GLY A 35 -44.80 -18.41 -34.07
N LEU A 36 -45.49 -17.52 -33.39
CA LEU A 36 -45.12 -16.92 -32.09
C LEU A 36 -45.09 -17.98 -31.00
N LEU A 37 -43.88 -18.16 -30.44
CA LEU A 37 -43.71 -18.62 -29.07
C LEU A 37 -43.18 -17.41 -28.26
N VAL A 38 -44.09 -16.77 -27.53
CA VAL A 38 -43.72 -15.64 -26.64
C VAL A 38 -43.01 -16.20 -25.41
N LEU A 39 -41.71 -16.33 -25.48
CA LEU A 39 -40.86 -16.39 -24.30
C LEU A 39 -40.70 -14.96 -23.81
N ALA A 40 -41.25 -14.65 -22.63
CA ALA A 40 -41.03 -13.38 -21.94
C ALA A 40 -39.54 -13.26 -21.57
N LEU A 41 -38.75 -12.71 -22.48
CA LEU A 41 -37.40 -12.21 -22.18
C LEU A 41 -37.59 -10.96 -21.31
N SER A 42 -37.23 -11.06 -20.03
CA SER A 42 -37.00 -9.88 -19.20
C SER A 42 -36.10 -8.92 -19.97
N PRO A 43 -36.39 -7.62 -20.02
CA PRO A 43 -35.55 -6.69 -20.74
C PRO A 43 -34.16 -6.72 -20.11
N ALA A 44 -33.15 -7.18 -20.84
CA ALA A 44 -31.79 -6.99 -20.49
C ALA A 44 -31.61 -5.46 -20.32
N ALA A 45 -31.29 -5.01 -19.13
CA ALA A 45 -31.03 -3.61 -18.88
C ALA A 45 -30.00 -3.13 -19.92
N ALA A 46 -30.38 -2.15 -20.74
CA ALA A 46 -29.52 -1.62 -21.78
C ALA A 46 -28.23 -1.08 -21.13
N GLN A 47 -27.07 -1.58 -21.58
CA GLN A 47 -25.77 -1.13 -21.10
C GLN A 47 -25.60 0.36 -21.46
N ALA A 48 -25.27 1.19 -20.48
CA ALA A 48 -24.95 2.59 -20.75
C ALA A 48 -23.66 2.68 -21.58
N PRO A 49 -23.58 3.58 -22.56
CA PRO A 49 -22.35 3.75 -23.34
C PRO A 49 -21.16 4.03 -22.41
N GLY A 50 -20.04 3.30 -22.56
CA GLY A 50 -18.85 3.43 -21.75
C GLY A 50 -18.83 2.60 -20.45
N GLU A 51 -19.85 1.80 -20.14
CA GLU A 51 -19.78 0.80 -19.08
C GLU A 51 -19.14 -0.50 -19.59
N TRP A 52 -18.35 -1.15 -18.72
CA TRP A 52 -17.90 -2.52 -19.00
C TRP A 52 -19.07 -3.47 -19.17
N THR A 53 -18.93 -4.42 -20.07
CA THR A 53 -19.92 -5.48 -20.25
C THR A 53 -19.99 -6.39 -19.02
N PRO A 54 -21.08 -7.13 -18.82
CA PRO A 54 -21.15 -8.15 -17.78
C PRO A 54 -20.03 -9.18 -17.83
N ALA A 55 -19.51 -9.51 -19.03
CA ALA A 55 -18.40 -10.42 -19.21
C ALA A 55 -17.07 -9.82 -18.71
N GLN A 56 -16.79 -8.54 -19.02
CA GLN A 56 -15.60 -7.85 -18.54
C GLN A 56 -15.60 -7.71 -17.02
N ALA A 57 -16.74 -7.30 -16.44
CA ALA A 57 -16.89 -7.21 -15.00
C ALA A 57 -16.67 -8.59 -14.32
N ARG A 58 -17.28 -9.64 -14.86
CA ARG A 58 -17.16 -11.01 -14.36
C ARG A 58 -15.71 -11.51 -14.42
N ALA A 59 -14.96 -11.21 -15.49
CA ALA A 59 -13.57 -11.63 -15.63
C ALA A 59 -12.70 -11.19 -14.44
N ILE A 60 -12.95 -10.00 -13.89
CA ILE A 60 -12.25 -9.51 -12.70
C ILE A 60 -12.82 -10.11 -11.42
N LEU A 61 -14.16 -10.13 -11.28
CA LEU A 61 -14.82 -10.58 -10.06
C LEU A 61 -14.62 -12.08 -9.79
N ASP A 62 -14.57 -12.92 -10.83
CA ASP A 62 -14.28 -14.35 -10.71
C ASP A 62 -12.84 -14.61 -10.24
N LYS A 63 -11.95 -13.63 -10.43
CA LYS A 63 -10.57 -13.63 -9.92
C LYS A 63 -10.39 -12.81 -8.63
N THR A 64 -11.51 -12.41 -8.01
CA THR A 64 -11.51 -11.63 -6.75
C THR A 64 -11.93 -12.52 -5.58
N GLN A 65 -11.07 -12.58 -4.56
CA GLN A 65 -11.37 -13.21 -3.28
C GLN A 65 -11.91 -12.17 -2.31
N THR A 66 -13.04 -12.46 -1.68
CA THR A 66 -13.55 -11.64 -0.56
C THR A 66 -12.91 -12.11 0.74
N ILE A 67 -12.21 -11.23 1.42
CA ILE A 67 -11.57 -11.46 2.71
C ILE A 67 -12.37 -10.75 3.79
N ARG A 68 -12.91 -11.51 4.75
CA ARG A 68 -13.71 -10.96 5.85
C ARG A 68 -12.85 -10.87 7.11
N LEU A 69 -12.77 -9.66 7.67
CA LEU A 69 -12.09 -9.39 8.94
C LEU A 69 -13.14 -9.14 10.03
N ALA A 70 -13.07 -9.93 11.10
CA ALA A 70 -14.04 -9.94 12.18
C ALA A 70 -13.37 -10.15 13.54
N PRO A 71 -12.46 -9.22 13.96
CA PRO A 71 -11.79 -9.37 15.25
C PRO A 71 -12.78 -9.27 16.40
N SER A 72 -12.55 -10.02 17.47
CA SER A 72 -13.33 -9.91 18.71
C SER A 72 -13.03 -8.59 19.40
N LEU A 73 -14.05 -7.79 19.67
CA LEU A 73 -13.99 -6.55 20.46
C LEU A 73 -14.62 -6.73 21.86
N ALA A 74 -14.85 -7.97 22.31
CA ALA A 74 -15.54 -8.27 23.57
C ALA A 74 -14.78 -7.76 24.81
N HIS A 75 -13.44 -7.68 24.70
CA HIS A 75 -12.57 -7.21 25.78
C HIS A 75 -12.54 -5.69 25.97
N LEU A 76 -13.09 -4.92 25.00
CA LEU A 76 -13.11 -3.48 25.09
C LEU A 76 -14.10 -2.98 26.14
N SER A 77 -13.72 -1.95 26.87
CA SER A 77 -14.58 -1.22 27.81
C SER A 77 -15.72 -0.50 27.05
N PRO A 78 -16.79 -0.06 27.78
CA PRO A 78 -17.84 0.74 27.15
C PRO A 78 -17.32 2.00 26.46
N GLY A 79 -16.39 2.73 27.09
CA GLY A 79 -15.77 3.93 26.50
C GLY A 79 -14.97 3.65 25.25
N GLU A 80 -14.17 2.56 25.24
CA GLU A 80 -13.44 2.15 24.05
C GLU A 80 -14.38 1.75 22.91
N ARG A 81 -15.53 1.11 23.18
CA ARG A 81 -16.52 0.82 22.14
C ARG A 81 -17.15 2.09 21.55
N VAL A 82 -17.38 3.13 22.36
CA VAL A 82 -17.81 4.43 21.86
C VAL A 82 -16.74 5.06 20.99
N ALA A 83 -15.48 5.02 21.43
CA ALA A 83 -14.34 5.51 20.63
C ALA A 83 -14.23 4.77 19.28
N VAL A 84 -14.38 3.43 19.26
CA VAL A 84 -14.43 2.64 18.02
C VAL A 84 -15.53 3.15 17.09
N ALA A 85 -16.75 3.38 17.59
CA ALA A 85 -17.86 3.86 16.77
C ALA A 85 -17.54 5.23 16.14
N LYS A 86 -16.96 6.18 16.90
CA LYS A 86 -16.55 7.50 16.41
C LYS A 86 -15.42 7.41 15.39
N LEU A 87 -14.42 6.58 15.63
CA LEU A 87 -13.32 6.35 14.69
C LEU A 87 -13.78 5.70 13.38
N LEU A 88 -14.80 4.84 13.41
CA LEU A 88 -15.43 4.30 12.20
C LEU A 88 -16.18 5.39 11.41
N GLU A 89 -16.75 6.40 12.08
CA GLU A 89 -17.34 7.55 11.39
C GLU A 89 -16.27 8.42 10.72
N VAL A 90 -15.15 8.70 11.40
CA VAL A 90 -13.98 9.39 10.82
C VAL A 90 -13.45 8.60 9.62
N GLY A 91 -13.36 7.28 9.74
CA GLY A 91 -12.91 6.41 8.66
C GLY A 91 -13.79 6.52 7.41
N ARG A 92 -15.12 6.59 7.55
CA ARG A 92 -16.02 6.79 6.40
C ARG A 92 -15.79 8.15 5.73
N ILE A 93 -15.55 9.21 6.52
CA ILE A 93 -15.19 10.53 5.98
C ILE A 93 -13.88 10.43 5.19
N PHE A 94 -12.88 9.75 5.73
CA PHE A 94 -11.58 9.58 5.05
C PHE A 94 -11.68 8.71 3.79
N GLN A 95 -12.58 7.71 3.77
CA GLN A 95 -12.88 6.96 2.55
C GLN A 95 -13.43 7.86 1.46
N ASP A 96 -14.37 8.76 1.81
CA ASP A 96 -14.96 9.71 0.89
C ASP A 96 -13.91 10.70 0.34
N VAL A 97 -13.08 11.26 1.23
CA VAL A 97 -11.98 12.15 0.83
C VAL A 97 -10.98 11.44 -0.08
N TYR A 98 -10.56 10.22 0.27
CA TYR A 98 -9.63 9.44 -0.52
C TYR A 98 -10.15 9.15 -1.94
N GLU A 99 -11.41 8.72 -2.06
CA GLU A 99 -12.03 8.49 -3.36
C GLU A 99 -12.12 9.79 -4.17
N ALA A 100 -12.47 10.92 -3.52
CA ALA A 100 -12.50 12.24 -4.15
C ALA A 100 -11.10 12.74 -4.54
N GLN A 101 -10.06 12.43 -3.77
CA GLN A 101 -8.67 12.72 -4.12
C GLN A 101 -8.23 11.98 -5.39
N ARG A 102 -8.69 10.72 -5.56
CA ARG A 102 -8.29 9.89 -6.71
C ARG A 102 -9.04 10.22 -7.99
N HIS A 103 -10.33 10.61 -7.90
CA HIS A 103 -11.10 10.89 -9.10
C HIS A 103 -12.26 11.86 -8.84
N ARG A 104 -12.38 12.92 -9.65
CA ARG A 104 -13.38 13.97 -9.49
C ARG A 104 -14.84 13.49 -9.53
N ASN A 105 -15.11 12.38 -10.22
CA ASN A 105 -16.45 11.78 -10.34
C ASN A 105 -16.68 10.63 -9.35
N ALA A 106 -15.72 10.27 -8.47
CA ALA A 106 -15.78 9.07 -7.65
C ALA A 106 -17.09 8.98 -6.84
N LEU A 107 -17.37 9.98 -6.01
CA LEU A 107 -18.53 9.95 -5.12
C LEU A 107 -19.86 9.93 -5.88
N THR A 108 -19.97 10.64 -7.00
CA THR A 108 -21.17 10.63 -7.86
C THR A 108 -21.38 9.26 -8.47
N VAL A 109 -20.33 8.62 -8.98
CA VAL A 109 -20.38 7.25 -9.51
C VAL A 109 -20.78 6.26 -8.44
N ARG A 110 -20.18 6.34 -7.25
CA ARG A 110 -20.53 5.48 -6.12
C ARG A 110 -22.01 5.58 -5.77
N ALA A 111 -22.52 6.80 -5.65
CA ALA A 111 -23.92 7.05 -5.35
C ALA A 111 -24.87 6.53 -6.45
N ALA A 112 -24.46 6.62 -7.71
CA ALA A 112 -25.25 6.07 -8.83
C ALA A 112 -25.26 4.53 -8.80
N LEU A 113 -24.09 3.90 -8.67
CA LEU A 113 -23.97 2.44 -8.66
C LEU A 113 -24.63 1.80 -7.44
N SER A 114 -24.57 2.41 -6.27
CA SER A 114 -25.17 1.89 -5.03
C SER A 114 -26.71 1.82 -5.07
N ARG A 115 -27.35 2.57 -5.98
CA ARG A 115 -28.81 2.56 -6.17
C ARG A 115 -29.27 1.49 -7.17
N ARG A 116 -28.34 0.88 -7.92
CA ARG A 116 -28.69 -0.13 -8.92
C ARG A 116 -28.98 -1.47 -8.25
N SER A 117 -30.16 -2.01 -8.52
CA SER A 117 -30.63 -3.31 -8.00
C SER A 117 -30.47 -4.47 -8.99
N ASP A 118 -30.15 -4.18 -10.26
CA ASP A 118 -29.88 -5.19 -11.27
C ASP A 118 -28.55 -5.92 -11.03
N ALA A 119 -28.40 -7.13 -11.56
CA ALA A 119 -27.21 -7.95 -11.36
C ALA A 119 -25.93 -7.29 -11.89
N HIS A 120 -26.04 -6.58 -13.02
CA HIS A 120 -24.91 -5.88 -13.62
C HIS A 120 -24.49 -4.66 -12.79
N GLY A 121 -25.44 -3.86 -12.32
CA GLY A 121 -25.19 -2.74 -11.43
C GLY A 121 -24.51 -3.15 -10.12
N ARG A 122 -24.96 -4.27 -9.52
CA ARG A 122 -24.27 -4.84 -8.34
C ARG A 122 -22.83 -5.28 -8.64
N ALA A 123 -22.58 -5.87 -9.82
CA ALA A 123 -21.23 -6.24 -10.23
C ALA A 123 -20.33 -5.01 -10.39
N LEU A 124 -20.81 -3.95 -11.07
CA LEU A 124 -20.08 -2.68 -11.20
C LEU A 124 -19.85 -2.01 -9.85
N TYR A 125 -20.83 -2.05 -8.93
CA TYR A 125 -20.63 -1.54 -7.56
C TYR A 125 -19.57 -2.32 -6.80
N THR A 126 -19.49 -3.64 -6.98
CA THR A 126 -18.43 -4.48 -6.39
C THR A 126 -17.07 -4.15 -6.98
N LEU A 127 -16.97 -3.91 -8.28
CA LEU A 127 -15.74 -3.39 -8.91
C LEU A 127 -15.33 -2.03 -8.34
N TYR A 128 -16.30 -1.13 -8.11
CA TYR A 128 -16.07 0.15 -7.49
C TYR A 128 -15.45 0.00 -6.09
N ARG A 129 -16.02 -0.88 -5.27
CA ARG A 129 -15.51 -1.19 -3.92
C ARG A 129 -14.11 -1.80 -3.96
N LEU A 130 -13.85 -2.68 -4.92
CA LEU A 130 -12.55 -3.32 -5.12
C LEU A 130 -11.46 -2.29 -5.46
N ASN A 131 -11.77 -1.37 -6.37
CA ASN A 131 -10.81 -0.38 -6.87
C ASN A 131 -10.86 0.95 -6.11
N GLN A 132 -11.80 1.13 -5.18
CA GLN A 132 -12.04 2.37 -4.44
C GLN A 132 -12.18 3.58 -5.38
N GLY A 133 -12.97 3.42 -6.43
CA GLY A 133 -13.16 4.43 -7.47
C GLY A 133 -13.59 3.83 -8.80
N PRO A 134 -13.81 4.69 -9.82
CA PRO A 134 -14.34 4.27 -11.13
C PRO A 134 -13.28 3.71 -12.09
N ILE A 135 -12.00 3.67 -11.69
CA ILE A 135 -10.89 3.17 -12.51
C ILE A 135 -10.53 1.77 -12.03
N ALA A 136 -10.68 0.78 -12.90
CA ALA A 136 -10.35 -0.62 -12.59
C ALA A 136 -8.98 -1.02 -13.15
N THR A 137 -8.39 -2.06 -12.54
CA THR A 137 -7.21 -2.74 -13.06
C THR A 137 -7.65 -4.07 -13.69
N THR A 138 -7.23 -4.32 -14.93
CA THR A 138 -7.52 -5.56 -15.67
C THR A 138 -6.59 -6.71 -15.29
N LEU A 139 -6.87 -7.90 -15.82
CA LEU A 139 -5.99 -9.06 -15.64
C LEU A 139 -4.62 -8.86 -16.30
N GLU A 140 -4.53 -8.02 -17.33
CA GLU A 140 -3.30 -7.64 -18.04
C GLU A 140 -2.56 -6.47 -17.37
N ASN A 141 -3.01 -6.06 -16.17
CA ASN A 141 -2.47 -4.94 -15.41
C ASN A 141 -2.63 -3.57 -16.11
N GLN A 142 -3.63 -3.44 -16.98
CA GLN A 142 -4.02 -2.17 -17.56
C GLN A 142 -5.01 -1.46 -16.63
N ARG A 143 -4.97 -0.12 -16.60
CA ARG A 143 -5.90 0.70 -15.81
C ARG A 143 -6.78 1.49 -16.75
N GLY A 144 -8.07 1.57 -16.43
CA GLY A 144 -9.03 2.36 -17.19
C GLY A 144 -10.39 2.41 -16.52
N PRO A 145 -11.26 3.35 -16.95
CA PRO A 145 -12.60 3.48 -16.42
C PRO A 145 -13.47 2.28 -16.82
N PHE A 146 -14.23 1.78 -15.86
CA PHE A 146 -15.21 0.72 -16.12
C PHE A 146 -16.65 1.25 -16.17
N VAL A 147 -16.82 2.55 -16.05
CA VAL A 147 -18.08 3.32 -16.23
C VAL A 147 -17.79 4.58 -17.05
N ALA A 148 -18.83 5.27 -17.52
CA ALA A 148 -18.74 6.44 -18.39
C ALA A 148 -18.15 7.68 -17.68
N VAL A 149 -16.87 7.65 -17.39
CA VAL A 149 -16.09 8.78 -16.85
C VAL A 149 -14.76 8.88 -17.60
N PRO A 150 -14.10 10.05 -17.60
CA PRO A 150 -12.76 10.18 -18.18
C PRO A 150 -11.72 9.38 -17.39
N ASP A 151 -10.60 9.06 -18.00
CA ASP A 151 -9.43 8.50 -17.30
C ASP A 151 -8.92 9.46 -16.23
N ALA A 152 -8.39 8.90 -15.13
CA ALA A 152 -7.77 9.69 -14.10
C ALA A 152 -6.38 10.18 -14.58
N PRO A 153 -6.09 11.50 -14.53
CA PRO A 153 -4.77 11.99 -14.83
C PRO A 153 -3.74 11.55 -13.79
N PRO A 154 -2.42 11.57 -14.08
CA PRO A 154 -1.37 11.20 -13.13
C PRO A 154 -1.46 11.94 -11.80
N GLY A 155 -1.80 13.24 -11.81
CA GLY A 155 -1.99 14.05 -10.60
C GLY A 155 -3.29 13.78 -9.85
N LYS A 156 -4.12 12.87 -10.31
CA LYS A 156 -5.44 12.60 -9.74
C LYS A 156 -6.25 13.90 -9.57
N ASN A 157 -6.99 14.04 -8.48
CA ASN A 157 -7.80 15.22 -8.19
C ASN A 157 -7.17 16.13 -7.11
N VAL A 158 -5.87 15.92 -6.82
CA VAL A 158 -5.08 16.79 -5.94
C VAL A 158 -4.25 17.83 -6.72
N TYR A 159 -4.37 17.80 -8.05
CA TYR A 159 -3.89 18.82 -8.98
C TYR A 159 -5.01 19.23 -9.95
N PRO A 160 -4.86 20.36 -10.66
CA PRO A 160 -5.73 20.67 -11.80
C PRO A 160 -5.74 19.49 -12.77
N TRP A 161 -6.92 19.11 -13.22
CA TRP A 161 -7.13 17.90 -14.01
C TRP A 161 -6.37 17.91 -15.37
N ASP A 162 -6.10 19.10 -15.87
CA ASP A 162 -5.37 19.37 -17.11
C ASP A 162 -3.88 19.68 -16.92
N LEU A 163 -3.37 19.62 -15.68
CA LEU A 163 -1.98 19.97 -15.38
C LEU A 163 -1.04 18.83 -15.79
N THR A 164 -0.03 19.18 -16.59
CA THR A 164 1.02 18.24 -16.96
C THR A 164 2.25 18.38 -16.07
N ARG A 165 3.09 17.34 -16.03
CA ARG A 165 4.38 17.37 -15.30
C ARG A 165 5.27 18.49 -15.84
N ALA A 166 5.38 18.64 -17.17
CA ALA A 166 6.22 19.66 -17.79
C ALA A 166 5.76 21.09 -17.46
N GLU A 167 4.45 21.34 -17.44
CA GLU A 167 3.90 22.64 -17.03
C GLU A 167 4.23 22.94 -15.57
N LEU A 168 4.07 21.98 -14.68
CA LEU A 168 4.34 22.15 -13.24
C LEU A 168 5.84 22.39 -12.99
N ASP A 169 6.72 21.61 -13.60
CA ASP A 169 8.17 21.78 -13.48
C ASP A 169 8.62 23.16 -14.00
N SER A 170 8.09 23.60 -15.15
CA SER A 170 8.36 24.93 -15.71
C SER A 170 7.85 26.04 -14.79
N TYR A 171 6.66 25.87 -14.21
CA TYR A 171 6.09 26.84 -13.27
C TYR A 171 6.95 26.97 -12.01
N ILE A 172 7.36 25.84 -11.42
CA ILE A 172 8.23 25.80 -10.23
C ILE A 172 9.59 26.44 -10.53
N ALA A 173 10.17 26.19 -11.71
CA ALA A 173 11.43 26.80 -12.13
C ALA A 173 11.32 28.32 -12.26
N ALA A 174 10.21 28.83 -12.80
CA ALA A 174 9.93 30.25 -12.92
C ALA A 174 9.55 30.93 -11.58
N HIS A 175 9.07 30.15 -10.61
CA HIS A 175 8.59 30.63 -9.31
C HIS A 175 9.20 29.83 -8.14
N PRO A 176 10.54 29.89 -7.93
CA PRO A 176 11.24 29.04 -6.96
C PRO A 176 10.75 29.24 -5.51
N ALA A 177 10.25 30.42 -5.16
CA ALA A 177 9.67 30.71 -3.86
C ALA A 177 8.36 29.93 -3.57
N GLU A 178 7.68 29.43 -4.61
CA GLU A 178 6.47 28.64 -4.48
C GLU A 178 6.75 27.13 -4.40
N ARG A 179 7.99 26.69 -4.68
CA ARG A 179 8.35 25.27 -4.69
C ARG A 179 7.88 24.54 -3.43
N ALA A 180 8.25 25.02 -2.25
CA ALA A 180 7.93 24.36 -1.00
C ALA A 180 6.41 24.15 -0.82
N ARG A 181 5.59 25.14 -1.20
CA ARG A 181 4.13 25.04 -1.12
C ARG A 181 3.55 24.12 -2.19
N LEU A 182 4.09 24.20 -3.43
CA LEU A 182 3.60 23.40 -4.55
C LEU A 182 4.05 21.93 -4.47
N THR A 183 5.00 21.58 -3.61
CA THR A 183 5.44 20.20 -3.35
C THR A 183 5.10 19.73 -1.93
N ASP A 184 4.33 20.51 -1.18
CA ASP A 184 3.89 20.16 0.16
C ASP A 184 3.07 18.88 0.18
N LEU A 185 3.34 18.02 1.17
CA LEU A 185 2.81 16.67 1.30
C LEU A 185 1.27 16.65 1.43
N ARG A 186 0.69 17.66 2.12
CA ARG A 186 -0.74 17.72 2.50
C ARG A 186 -1.41 18.96 1.92
N SER A 187 -1.29 19.15 0.59
CA SER A 187 -1.91 20.27 -0.11
C SER A 187 -2.52 19.89 -1.46
N VAL A 188 -3.49 20.65 -1.91
CA VAL A 188 -4.06 20.59 -3.25
C VAL A 188 -3.53 21.74 -4.08
N VAL A 189 -2.99 21.47 -5.28
CA VAL A 189 -2.63 22.53 -6.25
C VAL A 189 -3.88 22.94 -7.02
N ARG A 190 -4.06 24.24 -7.22
CA ARG A 190 -5.18 24.84 -7.94
C ARG A 190 -4.71 25.89 -8.91
N ARG A 191 -5.53 26.15 -9.96
CA ARG A 191 -5.37 27.32 -10.82
C ARG A 191 -6.06 28.52 -10.14
N ALA A 192 -5.41 29.69 -10.18
CA ALA A 192 -5.92 30.92 -9.53
C ALA A 192 -7.09 31.53 -10.32
N GLU A 193 -8.11 30.74 -10.60
CA GLU A 193 -9.36 31.18 -11.21
C GLU A 193 -10.26 31.85 -10.15
N LEU A 194 -10.93 32.97 -10.51
CA LEU A 194 -11.70 33.77 -9.56
C LEU A 194 -12.76 32.96 -8.80
N ALA A 195 -13.44 32.04 -9.47
CA ALA A 195 -14.47 31.20 -8.84
C ALA A 195 -13.86 30.27 -7.78
N VAL A 196 -12.66 29.70 -8.06
CA VAL A 196 -11.94 28.82 -7.14
C VAL A 196 -11.44 29.59 -5.94
N LEU A 197 -10.81 30.75 -6.16
CA LEU A 197 -10.32 31.64 -5.10
C LEU A 197 -11.46 32.12 -4.16
N LYS A 198 -12.62 32.51 -4.74
CA LYS A 198 -13.80 32.91 -3.96
C LYS A 198 -14.33 31.76 -3.09
N ARG A 199 -14.33 30.52 -3.59
CA ARG A 199 -14.73 29.34 -2.82
C ARG A 199 -13.80 29.11 -1.63
N ASP A 200 -12.48 29.20 -1.84
CA ASP A 200 -11.50 29.03 -0.78
C ASP A 200 -11.61 30.11 0.30
N LEU A 201 -11.80 31.36 -0.10
CA LEU A 201 -12.08 32.47 0.84
C LEU A 201 -13.40 32.27 1.59
N ALA A 202 -14.42 31.73 0.95
CA ALA A 202 -15.69 31.42 1.63
C ALA A 202 -15.49 30.36 2.72
N LYS A 203 -14.66 29.33 2.48
CA LYS A 203 -14.32 28.31 3.49
C LYS A 203 -13.54 28.90 4.67
N LEU A 204 -12.58 29.78 4.44
CA LEU A 204 -11.86 30.48 5.53
C LEU A 204 -12.80 31.39 6.37
N ARG A 205 -13.83 31.98 5.76
CA ARG A 205 -14.85 32.71 6.50
C ARG A 205 -15.79 31.82 7.29
N GLN A 206 -16.16 30.67 6.72
CA GLN A 206 -17.01 29.66 7.36
C GLN A 206 -16.32 29.04 8.57
N TYR A 207 -14.99 28.84 8.49
CA TYR A 207 -14.18 28.20 9.52
C TYR A 207 -13.01 29.09 9.96
N PRO A 208 -13.24 30.08 10.84
CA PRO A 208 -12.20 31.02 11.30
C PRO A 208 -10.98 30.35 11.94
N VAL A 209 -11.16 29.14 12.51
CA VAL A 209 -10.06 28.36 13.09
C VAL A 209 -9.02 27.98 12.04
N LEU A 210 -9.43 27.69 10.79
CA LEU A 210 -8.50 27.37 9.70
C LEU A 210 -7.68 28.60 9.28
N ASP A 211 -8.30 29.79 9.29
CA ASP A 211 -7.59 31.03 9.02
C ASP A 211 -6.52 31.32 10.09
N ALA A 212 -6.85 31.06 11.37
CA ALA A 212 -5.93 31.25 12.49
C ALA A 212 -4.76 30.24 12.45
N LEU A 213 -5.01 28.99 12.03
CA LEU A 213 -3.99 27.93 11.95
C LEU A 213 -3.10 28.04 10.69
N HIS A 214 -3.52 28.79 9.66
CA HIS A 214 -2.76 29.01 8.43
C HIS A 214 -2.47 30.51 8.21
N PRO A 215 -1.62 31.14 9.05
CA PRO A 215 -1.38 32.58 9.00
C PRO A 215 -0.87 33.03 7.62
N GLY A 216 -1.48 34.09 7.10
CA GLY A 216 -1.17 34.67 5.80
C GLY A 216 -1.85 34.01 4.60
N LEU A 217 -2.51 32.85 4.76
CA LEU A 217 -3.19 32.16 3.66
C LEU A 217 -4.33 33.00 3.07
N ARG A 218 -5.18 33.59 3.90
CA ARG A 218 -6.26 34.50 3.46
C ARG A 218 -5.72 35.65 2.63
N ALA A 219 -4.73 36.38 3.15
CA ALA A 219 -4.14 37.53 2.46
C ALA A 219 -3.55 37.15 1.10
N ARG A 220 -2.93 35.96 1.01
CA ARG A 220 -2.40 35.42 -0.24
C ARG A 220 -3.52 35.15 -1.25
N ILE A 221 -4.60 34.47 -0.86
CA ILE A 221 -5.74 34.17 -1.74
C ILE A 221 -6.44 35.46 -2.16
N GLU A 222 -6.60 36.45 -1.28
CA GLU A 222 -7.13 37.77 -1.59
C GLU A 222 -6.23 38.51 -2.60
N GLY A 223 -4.90 38.41 -2.43
CA GLY A 223 -3.94 38.96 -3.39
C GLY A 223 -4.10 38.37 -4.79
N LEU A 224 -4.21 37.06 -4.90
CA LEU A 224 -4.48 36.35 -6.14
C LEU A 224 -5.84 36.72 -6.74
N SER A 225 -6.85 36.98 -5.90
CA SER A 225 -8.21 37.35 -6.35
C SER A 225 -8.30 38.74 -7.00
N ARG A 226 -7.30 39.60 -6.77
CA ARG A 226 -7.21 40.92 -7.43
C ARG A 226 -6.76 40.81 -8.89
N LYS A 227 -5.98 39.76 -9.22
CA LYS A 227 -5.49 39.50 -10.58
C LYS A 227 -5.54 37.98 -10.86
N PRO A 228 -6.75 37.42 -10.98
CA PRO A 228 -6.92 35.99 -11.19
C PRO A 228 -6.37 35.58 -12.57
N SER A 229 -5.73 34.41 -12.61
CA SER A 229 -5.19 33.88 -13.87
C SER A 229 -5.17 32.35 -13.83
N ARG A 230 -5.65 31.72 -14.91
CA ARG A 230 -5.58 30.27 -15.06
C ARG A 230 -4.14 29.73 -15.14
N SER A 231 -3.19 30.56 -15.62
CA SER A 231 -1.77 30.18 -15.68
C SER A 231 -1.06 30.24 -14.32
N THR A 232 -1.66 30.87 -13.30
CA THR A 232 -1.09 30.95 -11.96
C THR A 232 -1.51 29.74 -11.15
N LEU A 233 -0.52 29.00 -10.62
CA LEU A 233 -0.75 27.88 -9.70
C LEU A 233 -0.58 28.35 -8.24
N TYR A 234 -1.39 27.80 -7.36
CA TYR A 234 -1.23 27.97 -5.91
C TYR A 234 -1.64 26.70 -5.18
N ALA A 235 -1.08 26.48 -4.01
CA ALA A 235 -1.43 25.37 -3.14
C ALA A 235 -2.35 25.84 -1.99
N VAL A 236 -3.30 25.00 -1.62
CA VAL A 236 -4.13 25.12 -0.42
C VAL A 236 -3.93 23.89 0.46
N PRO A 237 -3.81 24.06 1.79
CA PRO A 237 -3.70 22.96 2.73
C PRO A 237 -4.91 22.00 2.63
N TYR A 238 -4.72 20.73 2.95
CA TYR A 238 -5.82 19.74 2.94
C TYR A 238 -6.93 20.12 3.91
N SER A 239 -6.60 20.69 5.06
CA SER A 239 -7.56 21.21 6.03
C SER A 239 -8.54 22.25 5.42
N LEU A 240 -8.08 23.07 4.47
CA LEU A 240 -8.95 24.00 3.74
C LEU A 240 -9.61 23.33 2.53
N ALA A 241 -8.89 22.50 1.80
CA ALA A 241 -9.41 21.83 0.61
C ALA A 241 -10.60 20.92 0.92
N TYR A 242 -10.58 20.29 2.11
CA TYR A 242 -11.58 19.35 2.65
C TYR A 242 -12.11 19.86 4.01
N ALA A 243 -12.42 21.15 4.10
CA ALA A 243 -12.68 21.82 5.38
C ALA A 243 -13.87 21.22 6.14
N ASP A 244 -14.97 20.89 5.45
CA ASP A 244 -16.16 20.32 6.10
C ASP A 244 -15.85 18.96 6.73
N GLU A 245 -15.10 18.13 6.00
CA GLU A 245 -14.67 16.80 6.41
C GLU A 245 -13.67 16.85 7.57
N MET A 246 -12.70 17.76 7.51
CA MET A 246 -11.67 17.88 8.55
C MET A 246 -12.24 18.45 9.85
N VAL A 247 -13.10 19.48 9.79
CA VAL A 247 -13.77 20.04 10.97
C VAL A 247 -14.70 19.00 11.62
N ARG A 248 -15.44 18.22 10.82
CA ARG A 248 -16.27 17.13 11.35
C ARG A 248 -15.42 16.04 12.00
N SER A 249 -14.32 15.63 11.34
CA SER A 249 -13.39 14.63 11.87
C SER A 249 -12.73 15.09 13.17
N HIS A 250 -12.36 16.39 13.27
CA HIS A 250 -11.86 16.99 14.50
C HIS A 250 -12.85 16.81 15.66
N GLY A 251 -14.15 17.09 15.46
CA GLY A 251 -15.17 16.89 16.48
C GLY A 251 -15.27 15.43 16.92
N LEU A 252 -15.37 14.50 15.96
CA LEU A 252 -15.49 13.07 16.22
C LEU A 252 -14.26 12.49 16.95
N LEU A 253 -13.05 12.97 16.62
CA LEU A 253 -11.82 12.53 17.30
C LEU A 253 -11.78 13.01 18.75
N ASN A 254 -12.26 14.22 19.05
CA ASN A 254 -12.37 14.70 20.42
C ASN A 254 -13.43 13.90 21.21
N GLU A 255 -14.60 13.61 20.63
CA GLU A 255 -15.60 12.74 21.24
C GLU A 255 -15.05 11.33 21.53
N ALA A 256 -14.27 10.76 20.61
CA ALA A 256 -13.59 9.49 20.81
C ALA A 256 -12.55 9.57 21.94
N ALA A 257 -11.80 10.67 22.00
CA ALA A 257 -10.82 10.92 23.05
C ALA A 257 -11.49 11.00 24.44
N ASP A 258 -12.56 11.78 24.56
CA ASP A 258 -13.30 11.92 25.82
C ASP A 258 -13.85 10.58 26.32
N ALA A 259 -14.36 9.75 25.40
CA ALA A 259 -14.90 8.44 25.73
C ALA A 259 -13.82 7.44 26.20
N VAL A 260 -12.60 7.50 25.66
CA VAL A 260 -11.54 6.53 25.98
C VAL A 260 -10.62 7.01 27.11
N GLU A 261 -10.61 8.28 27.45
CA GLU A 261 -9.69 8.89 28.42
C GLU A 261 -9.68 8.20 29.79
N PRO A 262 -10.84 7.80 30.39
CA PRO A 262 -10.84 7.12 31.67
C PRO A 262 -10.11 5.77 31.67
N THR A 263 -10.00 5.11 30.51
CA THR A 263 -9.35 3.82 30.36
C THR A 263 -7.96 3.93 29.75
N ASP A 264 -7.74 4.85 28.82
CA ASP A 264 -6.46 5.07 28.12
C ASP A 264 -6.24 6.56 27.79
N TRP A 265 -5.71 7.30 28.77
CA TRP A 265 -5.42 8.74 28.61
C TRP A 265 -4.35 9.02 27.54
N GLN A 266 -3.42 8.07 27.27
CA GLN A 266 -2.40 8.27 26.25
C GLN A 266 -3.00 8.18 24.84
N PHE A 267 -3.89 7.24 24.61
CA PHE A 267 -4.63 7.16 23.39
C PHE A 267 -5.56 8.37 23.20
N ALA A 268 -6.23 8.81 24.26
CA ALA A 268 -7.03 10.06 24.24
C ALA A 268 -6.18 11.28 23.86
N ARG A 269 -4.98 11.43 24.45
CA ARG A 269 -4.04 12.51 24.10
C ARG A 269 -3.65 12.45 22.62
N TYR A 270 -3.33 11.27 22.10
CA TYR A 270 -3.04 11.09 20.68
C TYR A 270 -4.20 11.53 19.80
N LEU A 271 -5.43 11.12 20.12
CA LEU A 271 -6.62 11.48 19.33
C LEU A 271 -6.86 13.00 19.33
N ARG A 272 -6.68 13.69 20.46
CA ARG A 272 -6.81 15.16 20.53
C ARG A 272 -5.72 15.87 19.72
N ASN A 273 -4.48 15.41 19.81
CA ASN A 273 -3.39 15.97 18.99
C ASN A 273 -3.69 15.77 17.50
N ARG A 274 -4.10 14.55 17.11
CA ARG A 274 -4.46 14.26 15.73
C ARG A 274 -5.67 15.04 15.24
N ALA A 275 -6.64 15.30 16.11
CA ALA A 275 -7.77 16.19 15.80
C ALA A 275 -7.29 17.58 15.40
N ARG A 276 -6.35 18.16 16.18
CA ARG A 276 -5.72 19.45 15.86
C ARG A 276 -4.91 19.38 14.56
N ASP A 277 -4.12 18.32 14.37
CA ASP A 277 -3.27 18.13 13.18
C ASP A 277 -4.09 18.14 11.88
N LEU A 278 -5.32 17.59 11.90
CA LEU A 278 -6.22 17.62 10.74
C LEU A 278 -6.69 19.04 10.36
N LEU A 279 -6.62 20.00 11.28
CA LEU A 279 -6.96 21.40 11.02
C LEU A 279 -5.74 22.24 10.67
N SER A 280 -4.54 21.84 11.11
CA SER A 280 -3.30 22.59 10.88
C SER A 280 -2.45 22.03 9.74
N ASP A 281 -2.71 20.80 9.30
CA ASP A 281 -1.84 19.99 8.42
C ASP A 281 -0.42 19.76 8.96
N ASP A 282 -0.15 20.17 10.21
CA ASP A 282 1.07 19.89 10.95
C ASP A 282 0.87 18.68 11.84
N TYR A 283 1.52 17.56 11.48
CA TYR A 283 1.31 16.26 12.12
C TYR A 283 2.30 15.97 13.27
N GLU A 284 3.26 16.86 13.55
CA GLU A 284 4.31 16.59 14.54
C GLU A 284 3.76 16.21 15.91
N SER A 285 2.75 16.93 16.40
CA SER A 285 2.23 16.69 17.76
C SER A 285 1.48 15.35 17.88
N GLY A 286 0.74 14.96 16.86
CA GLY A 286 0.05 13.69 16.79
C GLY A 286 1.03 12.54 16.62
N ASP A 287 1.98 12.65 15.70
CA ASP A 287 2.98 11.61 15.45
C ASP A 287 3.88 11.40 16.68
N ALA A 288 4.33 12.46 17.34
CA ALA A 288 5.07 12.35 18.59
C ALA A 288 4.27 11.61 19.68
N ALA A 289 2.97 11.95 19.83
CA ALA A 289 2.11 11.28 20.81
C ALA A 289 1.84 9.81 20.43
N TRP A 290 1.77 9.50 19.14
CA TRP A 290 1.56 8.15 18.62
C TRP A 290 2.78 7.24 18.85
N ILE A 291 3.97 7.72 18.51
CA ILE A 291 5.22 6.97 18.62
C ILE A 291 5.59 6.74 20.10
N THR A 292 5.48 7.79 20.93
CA THR A 292 5.87 7.73 22.35
C THR A 292 4.77 7.17 23.25
N GLY A 293 3.54 7.06 22.75
CA GLY A 293 2.41 6.55 23.52
C GLY A 293 2.50 5.05 23.80
N ARG A 294 1.92 4.63 24.93
CA ARG A 294 1.78 3.22 25.31
C ARG A 294 0.28 2.92 25.43
N PHE A 295 -0.36 2.73 24.28
CA PHE A 295 -1.80 2.48 24.17
C PHE A 295 -2.13 1.07 24.66
N LYS A 296 -3.34 0.91 25.20
CA LYS A 296 -3.76 -0.35 25.82
C LYS A 296 -4.40 -1.31 24.82
N ASN A 297 -5.67 -1.09 24.50
CA ASN A 297 -6.46 -2.04 23.72
C ASN A 297 -6.72 -1.59 22.28
N LEU A 298 -6.54 -0.30 21.99
CA LEU A 298 -6.77 0.29 20.68
C LEU A 298 -5.52 1.01 20.18
N ASN A 299 -5.38 1.04 18.88
CA ASN A 299 -4.45 1.90 18.15
C ASN A 299 -5.13 2.40 16.87
N ALA A 300 -4.67 3.49 16.31
CA ALA A 300 -5.19 3.98 15.04
C ALA A 300 -4.11 4.73 14.25
N GLN A 301 -3.94 4.36 12.99
CA GLN A 301 -3.21 5.18 12.01
C GLN A 301 -4.22 6.12 11.37
N ILE A 302 -4.06 7.43 11.54
CA ILE A 302 -5.04 8.45 11.10
C ILE A 302 -4.31 9.55 10.36
N GLY A 303 -4.60 9.76 9.08
CA GLY A 303 -4.03 10.87 8.33
C GLY A 303 -3.63 10.52 6.90
N ALA A 304 -2.91 11.46 6.25
CA ALA A 304 -2.34 11.32 4.93
C ALA A 304 -0.83 11.15 5.07
N TYR A 305 -0.31 9.95 4.72
CA TYR A 305 1.09 9.57 4.90
C TYR A 305 1.76 9.12 3.61
N GLU A 306 1.08 8.30 2.80
CA GLU A 306 1.68 7.62 1.67
C GLU A 306 1.39 8.34 0.35
N THR A 307 2.39 8.40 -0.53
CA THR A 307 2.34 9.18 -1.76
C THR A 307 2.13 8.34 -3.04
N TYR A 308 1.89 7.04 -2.92
CA TYR A 308 1.81 6.11 -4.06
C TYR A 308 0.75 6.47 -5.11
N ASP A 309 -0.31 7.17 -4.72
CA ASP A 309 -1.37 7.59 -5.64
C ASP A 309 -1.03 8.88 -6.42
N ASP A 310 0.02 9.64 -6.02
CA ASP A 310 0.52 10.80 -6.77
C ASP A 310 1.49 10.35 -7.87
N GLU A 311 0.96 10.00 -9.03
CA GLU A 311 1.75 9.59 -10.19
C GLU A 311 2.35 10.79 -10.95
N LEU A 312 2.03 12.04 -10.55
CA LEU A 312 2.56 13.24 -11.20
C LEU A 312 3.92 13.66 -10.63
N LEU A 313 4.01 13.86 -9.31
CA LEU A 313 5.25 14.25 -8.61
C LEU A 313 5.73 13.23 -7.58
N GLY A 314 4.86 12.37 -7.05
CA GLY A 314 5.18 11.49 -5.93
C GLY A 314 5.30 12.21 -4.59
N THR A 315 4.72 13.42 -4.45
CA THR A 315 4.88 14.26 -3.25
C THR A 315 3.62 14.42 -2.42
N ARG A 316 2.43 14.11 -2.96
CA ARG A 316 1.14 14.25 -2.25
C ARG A 316 0.76 12.97 -1.55
N ALA A 317 0.50 13.07 -0.26
CA ALA A 317 -0.06 11.97 0.52
C ALA A 317 -1.59 11.91 0.40
N PHE A 318 -2.13 10.71 0.49
CA PHE A 318 -3.57 10.47 0.41
C PHE A 318 -4.14 10.04 1.76
N TYR A 319 -5.41 10.37 2.02
CA TYR A 319 -6.03 10.05 3.29
C TYR A 319 -6.28 8.56 3.48
N GLY A 320 -5.96 8.08 4.66
CA GLY A 320 -6.26 6.74 5.13
C GLY A 320 -6.49 6.70 6.64
N LEU A 321 -7.26 5.71 7.07
CA LEU A 321 -7.42 5.38 8.48
C LEU A 321 -7.41 3.88 8.65
N SER A 322 -6.57 3.38 9.58
CA SER A 322 -6.56 2.00 10.03
C SER A 322 -6.91 1.97 11.50
N LEU A 323 -8.06 1.39 11.86
CA LEU A 323 -8.46 1.17 13.25
C LEU A 323 -8.06 -0.23 13.68
N LEU A 324 -7.32 -0.33 14.76
CA LEU A 324 -6.61 -1.50 15.21
C LEU A 324 -6.99 -1.87 16.66
N ALA A 325 -7.24 -3.17 16.90
CA ALA A 325 -7.38 -3.74 18.24
C ALA A 325 -6.07 -4.43 18.63
N THR A 326 -5.53 -4.11 19.80
CA THR A 326 -4.23 -4.60 20.27
C THR A 326 -4.33 -6.07 20.71
N ARG A 327 -3.41 -6.90 20.22
CA ARG A 327 -3.20 -8.27 20.70
C ARG A 327 -2.17 -8.22 21.84
N ASN A 328 -2.63 -7.88 23.04
CA ASN A 328 -1.78 -7.56 24.20
C ASN A 328 -0.77 -8.64 24.54
N GLN A 329 -1.18 -9.91 24.57
CA GLN A 329 -0.28 -11.04 24.89
C GLN A 329 0.82 -11.20 23.84
N GLU A 330 0.46 -11.14 22.56
CA GLU A 330 1.43 -11.25 21.45
C GLU A 330 2.36 -10.04 21.38
N SER A 331 1.85 -8.84 21.63
CA SER A 331 2.67 -7.62 21.71
C SER A 331 3.67 -7.69 22.87
N ALA A 332 3.27 -8.22 24.02
CA ALA A 332 4.16 -8.42 25.18
C ALA A 332 5.23 -9.49 24.89
N ALA A 333 4.84 -10.61 24.29
CA ALA A 333 5.77 -11.68 23.88
C ALA A 333 6.80 -11.15 22.86
N LEU A 334 6.33 -10.34 21.90
CA LEU A 334 7.18 -9.70 20.90
C LEU A 334 8.19 -8.75 21.55
N LYS A 335 7.77 -7.87 22.44
CA LYS A 335 8.68 -6.98 23.19
C LYS A 335 9.71 -7.77 23.99
N SER A 336 9.32 -8.92 24.56
CA SER A 336 10.26 -9.80 25.25
C SER A 336 11.29 -10.43 24.30
N ALA A 337 10.87 -10.82 23.10
CA ALA A 337 11.77 -11.36 22.08
C ALA A 337 12.74 -10.32 21.50
N MET A 338 12.34 -9.05 21.50
CA MET A 338 13.18 -7.93 21.05
C MET A 338 14.21 -7.48 22.08
N LYS A 339 14.19 -8.01 23.31
CA LYS A 339 15.30 -7.83 24.25
C LYS A 339 16.54 -8.50 23.68
N GLY A 340 17.67 -7.81 23.75
CA GLY A 340 18.91 -8.29 23.16
C GLY A 340 19.03 -8.03 21.66
N MET A 341 18.43 -6.94 21.19
CA MET A 341 18.59 -6.47 19.80
C MET A 341 20.05 -6.18 19.48
N GLN A 342 20.82 -5.66 20.46
CA GLN A 342 22.28 -5.46 20.29
C GLN A 342 23.00 -6.77 20.00
N GLU A 343 22.64 -7.86 20.69
CA GLU A 343 23.24 -9.17 20.46
C GLU A 343 22.88 -9.74 19.08
N LEU A 344 21.69 -9.40 18.54
CA LEU A 344 21.32 -9.75 17.17
C LEU A 344 22.13 -8.95 16.16
N GLU A 345 22.30 -7.65 16.38
CA GLU A 345 23.19 -6.80 15.58
C GLU A 345 24.62 -7.34 15.58
N ASP A 346 25.17 -7.64 16.76
CA ASP A 346 26.53 -8.14 16.93
C ASP A 346 26.73 -9.54 16.32
N SER A 347 25.65 -10.27 16.05
CA SER A 347 25.69 -11.57 15.37
C SER A 347 25.70 -11.48 13.83
N LEU A 348 25.43 -10.31 13.26
CA LEU A 348 25.42 -10.13 11.80
C LEU A 348 26.79 -10.45 11.19
N PRO A 349 26.81 -10.97 9.95
CA PRO A 349 28.06 -11.39 9.31
C PRO A 349 28.85 -10.21 8.72
N THR A 350 29.20 -9.23 9.58
CA THR A 350 30.01 -8.06 9.27
C THR A 350 30.99 -7.79 10.42
N GLU A 351 32.02 -7.01 10.16
CA GLU A 351 32.99 -6.58 11.20
C GLU A 351 32.57 -5.25 11.87
N ARG A 352 31.61 -4.56 11.29
CA ARG A 352 31.15 -3.25 11.76
C ARG A 352 29.74 -3.38 12.30
N HIS A 353 29.61 -3.18 13.61
CA HIS A 353 28.32 -3.19 14.29
C HIS A 353 28.01 -1.79 14.82
N LYS A 354 26.74 -1.44 14.81
CA LYS A 354 26.25 -0.17 15.36
C LYS A 354 25.60 -0.38 16.73
N LYS A 355 25.43 0.70 17.47
CA LYS A 355 24.59 0.71 18.66
C LYS A 355 23.12 0.74 18.23
N VAL A 356 22.36 -0.23 18.69
CA VAL A 356 20.94 -0.39 18.35
C VAL A 356 20.05 0.13 19.48
N ILE A 357 18.90 0.71 19.12
CA ILE A 357 17.85 1.09 20.07
C ILE A 357 17.09 -0.18 20.47
N GLU A 358 17.08 -0.53 21.76
CA GLU A 358 16.44 -1.77 22.24
C GLU A 358 14.92 -1.66 22.40
N ASP A 359 14.37 -0.46 22.61
CA ASP A 359 12.93 -0.23 22.81
C ASP A 359 12.28 0.32 21.51
N ILE A 360 12.28 -0.50 20.46
CA ILE A 360 11.57 -0.16 19.22
C ILE A 360 10.07 -0.27 19.47
N PRO A 361 9.28 0.78 19.23
CA PRO A 361 7.83 0.72 19.35
C PRO A 361 7.25 -0.24 18.31
N VAL A 362 6.83 -1.41 18.73
CA VAL A 362 6.22 -2.43 17.90
C VAL A 362 5.00 -3.01 18.59
N GLY A 363 3.95 -3.25 17.82
CA GLY A 363 2.74 -3.90 18.33
C GLY A 363 2.10 -4.84 17.32
N VAL A 364 1.40 -5.83 17.85
CA VAL A 364 0.60 -6.80 17.10
C VAL A 364 -0.86 -6.43 17.24
N TYR A 365 -1.55 -6.31 16.10
CA TYR A 365 -2.91 -5.80 16.05
C TYR A 365 -3.79 -6.66 15.15
N ASP A 366 -5.08 -6.65 15.46
CA ASP A 366 -6.12 -7.06 14.54
C ASP A 366 -6.76 -5.81 13.91
N VAL A 367 -6.85 -5.78 12.59
CA VAL A 367 -7.55 -4.73 11.88
C VAL A 367 -9.04 -4.83 12.16
N VAL A 368 -9.61 -3.77 12.75
CA VAL A 368 -11.05 -3.61 12.94
C VAL A 368 -11.70 -3.09 11.66
N ALA A 369 -11.11 -2.06 11.06
CA ALA A 369 -11.47 -1.55 9.75
C ALA A 369 -10.35 -0.66 9.17
N ASP A 370 -10.17 -0.74 7.85
CA ASP A 370 -9.32 0.14 7.06
C ASP A 370 -10.15 0.98 6.09
N PHE A 371 -9.73 2.22 5.86
CA PHE A 371 -10.38 3.18 4.99
C PHE A 371 -9.36 3.93 4.13
N GLY A 372 -9.79 4.32 2.93
CA GLY A 372 -8.96 5.06 2.01
C GLY A 372 -7.69 4.30 1.63
N GLN A 373 -6.55 4.98 1.67
CA GLN A 373 -5.28 4.40 1.21
C GLN A 373 -4.80 3.21 2.04
N THR A 374 -5.17 3.10 3.32
CA THR A 374 -4.81 1.95 4.15
C THR A 374 -5.57 0.68 3.77
N ARG A 375 -6.71 0.80 3.05
CA ARG A 375 -7.53 -0.32 2.63
C ARG A 375 -6.88 -1.07 1.46
N GLY A 376 -6.58 -2.32 1.63
CA GLY A 376 -5.96 -3.13 0.57
C GLY A 376 -5.16 -4.32 1.09
N GLY A 377 -5.17 -4.54 2.42
CA GLY A 377 -4.51 -5.68 3.03
C GLY A 377 -3.03 -5.43 3.36
N ASN A 378 -2.70 -4.23 3.77
CA ASN A 378 -1.38 -3.93 4.33
C ASN A 378 -1.05 -4.91 5.47
N THR A 379 0.12 -5.52 5.43
CA THR A 379 0.57 -6.50 6.42
C THR A 379 1.27 -5.86 7.61
N ALA A 380 2.11 -4.86 7.32
CA ALA A 380 2.83 -4.07 8.31
C ALA A 380 2.92 -2.61 7.87
N THR A 381 3.22 -1.72 8.79
CA THR A 381 3.47 -0.31 8.53
C THR A 381 4.52 0.18 9.50
N ASN A 382 5.52 0.89 8.99
CA ASN A 382 6.53 1.59 9.78
C ASN A 382 6.42 3.09 9.49
N LEU A 383 5.95 3.88 10.44
CA LEU A 383 5.62 5.31 10.27
C LEU A 383 6.08 6.16 11.48
N PRO A 384 6.29 7.47 11.31
CA PRO A 384 6.08 8.29 10.10
C PRO A 384 7.22 8.14 9.08
N ASN A 385 6.95 8.56 7.83
CA ASN A 385 7.93 8.57 6.73
C ASN A 385 8.74 9.88 6.68
N GLU A 386 8.29 10.95 7.33
CA GLU A 386 9.01 12.21 7.38
C GLU A 386 10.32 12.06 8.17
N ALA A 387 11.44 12.19 7.46
CA ALA A 387 12.78 11.89 8.00
C ALA A 387 13.11 12.63 9.30
N TYR A 388 12.68 13.91 9.44
CA TYR A 388 12.95 14.68 10.65
C TYR A 388 12.14 14.17 11.86
N LEU A 389 10.91 13.67 11.65
CA LEU A 389 10.08 13.08 12.71
C LEU A 389 10.67 11.74 13.15
N ALA A 390 11.05 10.91 12.19
CA ALA A 390 11.69 9.63 12.46
C ALA A 390 13.02 9.81 13.22
N ALA A 391 13.81 10.82 12.86
CA ALA A 391 15.05 11.12 13.55
C ALA A 391 14.84 11.65 14.99
N ARG A 392 13.74 12.38 15.23
CA ARG A 392 13.47 13.02 16.52
C ARG A 392 12.72 12.12 17.51
N TYR A 393 11.74 11.37 17.03
CA TYR A 393 10.83 10.58 17.88
C TYR A 393 10.93 9.08 17.62
N GLY A 394 11.61 8.66 16.57
CA GLY A 394 11.60 7.29 16.08
C GLY A 394 10.42 7.02 15.15
N SER A 395 10.12 5.74 14.97
CA SER A 395 8.95 5.26 14.23
C SER A 395 8.28 4.12 14.97
N THR A 396 7.05 3.78 14.59
CA THR A 396 6.30 2.68 15.20
C THR A 396 5.95 1.63 14.15
N ILE A 397 6.13 0.35 14.52
CA ILE A 397 5.80 -0.79 13.67
C ILE A 397 4.44 -1.34 14.08
N LEU A 398 3.52 -1.39 13.15
CA LEU A 398 2.17 -1.94 13.32
C LEU A 398 2.03 -3.22 12.50
N LEU A 399 1.95 -4.38 13.16
CA LEU A 399 1.78 -5.68 12.51
C LEU A 399 0.30 -6.10 12.51
N ARG A 400 -0.27 -6.35 11.34
CA ARG A 400 -1.69 -6.69 11.16
C ARG A 400 -1.91 -8.19 11.13
N SER A 401 -2.07 -8.78 12.32
CA SER A 401 -2.12 -10.23 12.54
C SER A 401 -3.24 -10.92 11.77
N ASN A 402 -4.48 -10.39 11.85
CA ASN A 402 -5.63 -10.99 11.19
C ASN A 402 -5.64 -10.85 9.65
N ILE A 403 -4.71 -10.09 9.07
CA ILE A 403 -4.41 -10.11 7.64
C ILE A 403 -3.32 -11.15 7.36
N MET A 404 -2.20 -11.08 8.06
CA MET A 404 -1.04 -11.96 7.81
C MET A 404 -1.33 -13.43 8.08
N ARG A 405 -2.21 -13.72 9.05
CA ARG A 405 -2.63 -15.08 9.45
C ARG A 405 -4.01 -15.45 8.92
N ASN A 406 -4.56 -14.66 7.99
CA ASN A 406 -5.89 -14.95 7.45
C ASN A 406 -5.88 -16.29 6.70
N PRO A 407 -6.80 -17.25 7.04
CA PRO A 407 -6.81 -18.57 6.42
C PRO A 407 -7.03 -18.53 4.90
N ASP A 408 -7.87 -17.60 4.42
CA ASP A 408 -8.16 -17.47 3.00
C ASP A 408 -6.96 -16.90 2.23
N ILE A 409 -6.22 -15.97 2.84
CA ILE A 409 -4.97 -15.43 2.28
C ILE A 409 -3.90 -16.53 2.29
N PHE A 410 -3.79 -17.27 3.39
CA PHE A 410 -2.84 -18.36 3.54
C PHE A 410 -3.08 -19.47 2.53
N LYS A 411 -4.35 -19.80 2.24
CA LYS A 411 -4.69 -20.78 1.20
C LYS A 411 -4.09 -20.40 -0.16
N GLY A 412 -4.17 -19.14 -0.57
CA GLY A 412 -3.53 -18.65 -1.79
C GLY A 412 -2.00 -18.83 -1.79
N SER A 413 -1.36 -18.62 -0.64
CA SER A 413 0.08 -18.90 -0.45
C SER A 413 0.37 -20.40 -0.53
N GLY A 414 -0.48 -21.25 0.03
CA GLY A 414 -0.41 -22.70 -0.07
C GLY A 414 -0.57 -23.20 -1.51
N ASP A 415 -1.46 -22.59 -2.29
CA ASP A 415 -1.64 -22.94 -3.72
C ASP A 415 -0.34 -22.62 -4.51
N ILE A 416 0.31 -21.48 -4.26
CA ILE A 416 1.59 -21.11 -4.88
C ILE A 416 2.69 -22.09 -4.45
N TRP A 417 2.77 -22.40 -3.16
CA TRP A 417 3.74 -23.32 -2.61
C TRP A 417 3.60 -24.72 -3.21
N GLY A 418 2.38 -25.26 -3.24
CA GLY A 418 2.09 -26.58 -3.84
C GLY A 418 2.33 -26.65 -5.36
N ALA A 419 2.14 -25.51 -6.06
CA ALA A 419 2.47 -25.40 -7.48
C ALA A 419 3.98 -25.48 -7.75
N ALA A 420 4.77 -24.81 -6.92
CA ALA A 420 6.19 -24.62 -7.11
C ALA A 420 7.05 -25.74 -6.49
N MET A 421 6.62 -26.31 -5.36
CA MET A 421 7.44 -27.26 -4.58
C MET A 421 7.04 -28.71 -4.81
N ALA A 422 8.01 -29.61 -4.66
CA ALA A 422 7.75 -31.05 -4.69
C ALA A 422 6.82 -31.47 -3.52
N PRO A 423 5.97 -32.51 -3.70
CA PRO A 423 4.95 -32.90 -2.72
C PRO A 423 5.48 -33.17 -1.30
N ALA A 424 6.70 -33.65 -1.16
CA ALA A 424 7.36 -33.92 0.12
C ALA A 424 7.46 -32.68 1.02
N PHE A 425 7.38 -31.47 0.46
CA PHE A 425 7.49 -30.19 1.18
C PHE A 425 6.14 -29.51 1.44
N ALA A 426 5.02 -30.12 1.08
CA ALA A 426 3.69 -29.50 1.10
C ALA A 426 3.29 -28.95 2.48
N THR A 427 3.68 -29.62 3.57
CA THR A 427 3.32 -29.25 4.95
C THR A 427 4.30 -28.30 5.64
N HIS A 428 5.40 -27.93 5.00
CA HIS A 428 6.44 -27.12 5.62
C HIS A 428 6.03 -25.64 5.77
N LEU A 429 5.14 -25.14 4.92
CA LEU A 429 4.62 -23.77 5.02
C LEU A 429 3.43 -23.73 5.99
N THR A 430 3.48 -22.84 6.98
CA THR A 430 2.37 -22.62 7.94
C THR A 430 1.90 -21.16 7.90
N ALA A 431 0.68 -20.90 8.38
CA ALA A 431 0.09 -19.56 8.38
C ALA A 431 0.91 -18.54 9.18
N ASP A 432 1.50 -18.98 10.29
CA ASP A 432 2.30 -18.10 11.16
C ASP A 432 3.66 -17.72 10.57
N ALA A 433 4.18 -18.51 9.65
CA ALA A 433 5.53 -18.28 9.11
C ALA A 433 5.68 -16.92 8.42
N ASN A 434 4.66 -16.50 7.68
CA ASN A 434 4.69 -15.20 7.03
C ASN A 434 4.62 -14.04 8.04
N PHE A 435 3.89 -14.22 9.15
CA PHE A 435 3.83 -13.23 10.23
C PHE A 435 5.23 -13.02 10.85
N TYR A 436 5.88 -14.09 11.27
CA TYR A 436 7.22 -14.01 11.89
C TYR A 436 8.27 -13.48 10.92
N ARG A 437 8.25 -13.92 9.68
CA ARG A 437 9.17 -13.42 8.67
C ARG A 437 8.99 -11.91 8.44
N THR A 438 7.75 -11.43 8.28
CA THR A 438 7.47 -10.01 8.08
C THR A 438 7.86 -9.18 9.29
N LEU A 439 7.57 -9.67 10.51
CA LEU A 439 8.02 -9.03 11.74
C LEU A 439 9.53 -8.78 11.73
N TRP A 440 10.30 -9.83 11.51
CA TRP A 440 11.76 -9.72 11.55
C TRP A 440 12.35 -9.03 10.32
N HIS A 441 11.59 -8.92 9.22
CA HIS A 441 11.93 -8.04 8.10
C HIS A 441 11.86 -6.57 8.54
N GLU A 442 10.77 -6.13 9.16
CA GLU A 442 10.65 -4.75 9.67
C GLU A 442 11.73 -4.44 10.74
N VAL A 443 12.03 -5.41 11.60
CA VAL A 443 13.15 -5.30 12.54
C VAL A 443 14.48 -5.26 11.80
N GLY A 444 14.63 -5.98 10.71
CA GLY A 444 15.83 -6.01 9.88
C GLY A 444 16.23 -4.65 9.31
N HIS A 445 15.29 -3.71 9.15
CA HIS A 445 15.61 -2.33 8.79
C HIS A 445 16.37 -1.57 9.87
N TYR A 446 16.25 -1.97 11.15
CA TYR A 446 16.99 -1.38 12.27
C TYR A 446 18.36 -2.00 12.46
N LEU A 447 18.64 -3.14 11.84
CA LEU A 447 19.91 -3.87 11.95
C LEU A 447 20.77 -3.69 10.70
N GLY A 448 22.10 -3.83 10.88
CA GLY A 448 23.09 -3.62 9.83
C GLY A 448 23.42 -2.15 9.57
N PRO A 449 24.18 -1.84 8.51
CA PRO A 449 24.74 -0.51 8.29
C PRO A 449 23.68 0.55 7.96
N ASP A 450 23.82 1.74 8.55
CA ASP A 450 23.06 2.95 8.19
C ASP A 450 23.89 3.88 7.28
N LEU A 451 25.21 3.74 7.32
CA LEU A 451 26.15 4.55 6.58
C LEU A 451 27.18 3.67 5.86
N THR A 452 27.70 4.18 4.76
CA THR A 452 28.85 3.58 4.09
C THR A 452 30.10 3.68 4.97
N SER A 453 31.16 2.95 4.63
CA SER A 453 32.45 3.04 5.32
C SER A 453 33.08 4.43 5.25
N ALA A 454 32.72 5.23 4.25
CA ALA A 454 33.13 6.63 4.11
C ALA A 454 32.24 7.61 4.90
N GLY A 455 31.25 7.14 5.63
CA GLY A 455 30.32 7.96 6.41
C GLY A 455 29.21 8.64 5.61
N ALA A 456 29.02 8.28 4.33
CA ALA A 456 27.90 8.75 3.53
C ALA A 456 26.63 7.92 3.80
N THR A 457 25.45 8.47 3.49
CA THR A 457 24.20 7.71 3.51
C THR A 457 24.21 6.61 2.45
N LEU A 458 23.41 5.57 2.65
CA LEU A 458 23.30 4.45 1.70
C LEU A 458 22.75 4.86 0.32
N ASP A 459 22.15 6.04 0.21
CA ASP A 459 21.75 6.64 -1.07
C ASP A 459 22.93 6.87 -2.04
N ALA A 460 24.16 6.85 -1.54
CA ALA A 460 25.39 6.87 -2.36
C ALA A 460 25.42 5.74 -3.39
N ILE A 461 24.76 4.59 -3.10
CA ILE A 461 24.59 3.46 -4.02
C ILE A 461 23.73 3.86 -5.23
N GLY A 462 22.89 4.89 -5.11
CA GLY A 462 22.04 5.41 -6.17
C GLY A 462 20.75 4.61 -6.31
N PRO A 463 20.26 4.34 -7.56
CA PRO A 463 18.94 3.77 -7.79
C PRO A 463 18.75 2.37 -7.20
N ASP A 464 19.83 1.68 -6.86
CA ASP A 464 19.80 0.32 -6.32
C ASP A 464 19.79 0.27 -4.78
N ALA A 465 19.89 1.41 -4.11
CA ALA A 465 19.94 1.51 -2.65
C ALA A 465 18.71 0.84 -1.98
N SER A 466 17.51 1.16 -2.46
CA SER A 466 16.27 0.58 -1.93
C SER A 466 16.21 -0.94 -2.13
N LEU A 467 16.63 -1.45 -3.29
CA LEU A 467 16.66 -2.90 -3.54
C LEU A 467 17.56 -3.63 -2.55
N LEU A 468 18.77 -3.10 -2.30
CA LEU A 468 19.72 -3.71 -1.37
C LEU A 468 19.26 -3.59 0.09
N GLU A 469 18.59 -2.50 0.45
CA GLU A 469 18.04 -2.31 1.80
C GLU A 469 16.93 -3.31 2.09
N GLU A 470 15.97 -3.45 1.19
CA GLU A 470 14.89 -4.44 1.30
C GLU A 470 15.44 -5.88 1.32
N MET A 471 16.45 -6.14 0.49
CA MET A 471 17.12 -7.45 0.48
C MET A 471 17.85 -7.73 1.79
N LYS A 472 18.54 -6.74 2.36
CA LYS A 472 19.19 -6.84 3.69
C LYS A 472 18.16 -7.16 4.77
N ALA A 473 17.04 -6.44 4.81
CA ALA A 473 15.97 -6.66 5.78
C ALA A 473 15.36 -8.08 5.68
N ASP A 474 15.06 -8.54 4.46
CA ASP A 474 14.59 -9.92 4.22
C ASP A 474 15.61 -10.96 4.73
N LEU A 475 16.90 -10.79 4.39
CA LEU A 475 17.95 -11.73 4.78
C LEU A 475 18.23 -11.71 6.27
N VAL A 476 18.18 -10.55 6.93
CA VAL A 476 18.29 -10.43 8.39
C VAL A 476 17.18 -11.24 9.05
N SER A 477 15.94 -11.14 8.57
CA SER A 477 14.80 -11.90 9.14
C SER A 477 15.03 -13.40 9.14
N LEU A 478 15.67 -13.92 8.09
CA LEU A 478 15.96 -15.35 7.93
C LEU A 478 17.23 -15.76 8.69
N PHE A 479 18.20 -14.88 8.80
CA PHE A 479 19.46 -15.11 9.50
C PHE A 479 19.26 -15.20 11.02
N VAL A 480 18.58 -14.21 11.62
CA VAL A 480 18.36 -14.16 13.07
C VAL A 480 17.41 -15.25 13.56
N ALA A 481 16.61 -15.86 12.67
CA ALA A 481 15.66 -16.91 13.03
C ALA A 481 16.30 -18.11 13.75
N LYS A 482 17.53 -18.49 13.37
CA LYS A 482 18.27 -19.60 14.00
C LYS A 482 18.68 -19.23 15.44
N GLU A 483 19.11 -17.99 15.65
CA GLU A 483 19.45 -17.50 17.00
C GLU A 483 18.20 -17.38 17.89
N LEU A 484 17.09 -16.91 17.32
CA LEU A 484 15.81 -16.85 18.03
C LEU A 484 15.30 -18.25 18.42
N ARG A 485 15.52 -19.25 17.58
CA ARG A 485 15.26 -20.65 17.93
C ARG A 485 16.17 -21.11 19.06
N ARG A 486 17.48 -20.77 19.03
CA ARG A 486 18.43 -21.10 20.10
C ARG A 486 18.02 -20.48 21.45
N ARG A 487 17.43 -19.30 21.42
CA ARG A 487 16.86 -18.60 22.61
C ARG A 487 15.50 -19.18 23.05
N GLY A 488 14.96 -20.19 22.35
CA GLY A 488 13.67 -20.80 22.67
C GLY A 488 12.45 -20.01 22.20
N TYR A 489 12.64 -18.98 21.36
CA TYR A 489 11.53 -18.20 20.81
C TYR A 489 10.79 -18.94 19.70
N TYR A 490 11.51 -19.77 18.93
CA TYR A 490 10.94 -20.66 17.92
C TYR A 490 11.22 -22.13 18.23
N THR A 491 10.27 -22.99 17.84
CA THR A 491 10.50 -24.44 17.73
C THR A 491 11.24 -24.75 16.42
N GLU A 492 11.71 -25.99 16.27
CA GLU A 492 12.36 -26.44 15.02
C GLU A 492 11.39 -26.40 13.82
N ASP A 493 10.13 -26.77 14.04
CA ASP A 493 9.10 -26.73 12.99
C ASP A 493 8.74 -25.31 12.60
N GLN A 494 8.71 -24.37 13.56
CA GLN A 494 8.52 -22.95 13.26
C GLN A 494 9.70 -22.37 12.48
N LEU A 495 10.94 -22.72 12.82
CA LEU A 495 12.12 -22.32 12.05
C LEU A 495 12.05 -22.83 10.61
N ARG A 496 11.72 -24.13 10.43
CA ARG A 496 11.56 -24.74 9.11
C ARG A 496 10.48 -24.01 8.29
N SER A 497 9.36 -23.73 8.90
CA SER A 497 8.26 -23.02 8.26
C SER A 497 8.61 -21.56 7.90
N LEU A 498 9.41 -20.90 8.74
CA LEU A 498 9.92 -19.56 8.47
C LEU A 498 10.85 -19.58 7.24
N TYR A 499 11.73 -20.56 7.14
CA TYR A 499 12.56 -20.77 5.94
C TYR A 499 11.72 -21.09 4.69
N ALA A 500 10.66 -21.90 4.83
CA ALA A 500 9.71 -22.13 3.74
C ALA A 500 9.02 -20.84 3.28
N SER A 501 8.64 -19.97 4.21
CA SER A 501 8.08 -18.64 3.89
C SER A 501 9.11 -17.75 3.16
N GLY A 502 10.39 -17.81 3.54
CA GLY A 502 11.47 -17.14 2.82
C GLY A 502 11.60 -17.62 1.37
N ILE A 503 11.54 -18.93 1.13
CA ILE A 503 11.54 -19.49 -0.23
C ILE A 503 10.28 -19.08 -0.99
N LEU A 504 9.08 -19.19 -0.38
CA LEU A 504 7.83 -18.77 -1.00
C LEU A 504 7.90 -17.34 -1.54
N ARG A 505 8.52 -16.43 -0.77
CA ARG A 505 8.69 -15.03 -1.16
C ARG A 505 9.57 -14.88 -2.40
N THR A 506 10.54 -15.75 -2.62
CA THR A 506 11.40 -15.66 -3.82
C THR A 506 10.71 -16.10 -5.11
N LEU A 507 9.63 -16.90 -5.01
CA LEU A 507 8.95 -17.45 -6.16
C LEU A 507 8.24 -16.36 -6.97
N GLN A 508 8.51 -16.33 -8.28
CA GLN A 508 7.93 -15.37 -9.20
C GLN A 508 6.92 -16.05 -10.12
N ASN A 509 5.82 -15.38 -10.42
CA ASN A 509 4.85 -15.85 -11.41
C ASN A 509 5.06 -15.26 -12.82
N ASN A 510 5.97 -14.28 -12.95
CA ASN A 510 6.40 -13.67 -14.19
C ASN A 510 7.87 -13.24 -14.07
N ARG A 511 8.53 -13.03 -15.22
CA ARG A 511 9.87 -12.44 -15.26
C ARG A 511 9.84 -11.03 -14.67
N PRO A 512 10.62 -10.73 -13.62
CA PRO A 512 10.74 -9.38 -13.08
C PRO A 512 11.41 -8.43 -14.06
N ARG A 513 11.02 -7.17 -14.00
CA ARG A 513 11.73 -6.07 -14.65
C ARG A 513 12.77 -5.49 -13.70
N ARG A 514 13.85 -4.92 -14.27
CA ARG A 514 14.97 -4.33 -13.48
C ARG A 514 14.49 -3.23 -12.52
N GLU A 515 13.45 -2.51 -12.90
CA GLU A 515 12.87 -1.40 -12.15
C GLU A 515 11.88 -1.84 -11.05
N GLN A 516 11.72 -3.12 -10.83
CA GLN A 516 10.88 -3.69 -9.78
C GLN A 516 11.76 -4.20 -8.62
N PRO A 517 12.15 -3.35 -7.64
CA PRO A 517 13.18 -3.69 -6.66
C PRO A 517 12.84 -4.95 -5.86
N TYR A 518 11.60 -5.09 -5.38
CA TYR A 518 11.15 -6.26 -4.63
C TYR A 518 11.22 -7.56 -5.44
N ASN A 519 10.66 -7.54 -6.65
CA ASN A 519 10.66 -8.74 -7.49
C ASN A 519 12.07 -9.10 -7.94
N MET A 520 12.90 -8.10 -8.19
CA MET A 520 14.29 -8.31 -8.60
C MET A 520 15.12 -8.92 -7.45
N MET A 521 15.05 -8.38 -6.23
CA MET A 521 15.77 -8.96 -5.09
C MET A 521 15.30 -10.39 -4.77
N GLN A 522 14.02 -10.68 -4.98
CA GLN A 522 13.46 -12.02 -4.81
C GLN A 522 14.02 -13.01 -5.86
N LEU A 523 14.13 -12.60 -7.13
CA LEU A 523 14.78 -13.39 -8.18
C LEU A 523 16.27 -13.62 -7.88
N MET A 524 16.97 -12.59 -7.37
CA MET A 524 18.37 -12.72 -6.96
C MET A 524 18.55 -13.76 -5.85
N GLN A 525 17.67 -13.74 -4.83
CA GLN A 525 17.68 -14.76 -3.76
C GLN A 525 17.39 -16.15 -4.32
N TRP A 526 16.44 -16.29 -5.25
CA TRP A 526 16.13 -17.56 -5.89
C TRP A 526 17.34 -18.14 -6.62
N ASN A 527 18.00 -17.33 -7.45
CA ASN A 527 19.22 -17.72 -8.17
C ASN A 527 20.36 -18.09 -7.20
N TRP A 528 20.52 -17.32 -6.12
CA TRP A 528 21.52 -17.63 -5.10
C TRP A 528 21.25 -18.98 -4.43
N PHE A 529 20.01 -19.26 -4.06
CA PHE A 529 19.65 -20.52 -3.43
C PHE A 529 19.81 -21.73 -4.36
N LEU A 530 19.61 -21.53 -5.67
CA LEU A 530 19.92 -22.58 -6.67
C LEU A 530 21.43 -22.82 -6.77
N ASP A 531 22.24 -21.75 -6.87
CA ASP A 531 23.71 -21.84 -6.93
C ASP A 531 24.28 -22.55 -5.69
N ARG A 532 23.78 -22.22 -4.52
CA ARG A 532 24.19 -22.81 -3.24
C ARG A 532 23.57 -24.20 -2.96
N LYS A 533 22.82 -24.75 -3.91
CA LYS A 533 22.15 -26.06 -3.80
C LYS A 533 21.20 -26.14 -2.59
N VAL A 534 20.68 -25.01 -2.14
CA VAL A 534 19.55 -24.94 -1.20
C VAL A 534 18.28 -25.36 -1.93
N LEU A 535 18.12 -24.89 -3.17
CA LEU A 535 17.04 -25.31 -4.07
C LEU A 535 17.61 -26.18 -5.19
N ALA A 536 16.87 -27.21 -5.55
CA ALA A 536 17.13 -28.00 -6.74
C ALA A 536 15.87 -28.05 -7.62
N PHE A 537 16.05 -27.86 -8.92
CA PHE A 537 14.98 -27.85 -9.92
C PHE A 537 14.87 -29.23 -10.61
N ASP A 538 13.64 -29.74 -10.66
CA ASP A 538 13.30 -30.92 -11.44
C ASP A 538 12.67 -30.50 -12.78
N PRO A 539 13.37 -30.70 -13.91
CA PRO A 539 12.86 -30.31 -15.23
C PRO A 539 11.66 -31.13 -15.70
N ALA A 540 11.43 -32.34 -15.14
CA ALA A 540 10.32 -33.18 -15.54
C ALA A 540 8.98 -32.67 -15.00
N THR A 541 8.98 -32.09 -13.80
CA THR A 541 7.79 -31.59 -13.13
C THR A 541 7.74 -30.09 -13.06
N ALA A 542 8.82 -29.41 -13.42
CA ALA A 542 9.04 -27.98 -13.19
C ALA A 542 8.78 -27.58 -11.71
N LYS A 543 9.22 -28.41 -10.77
CA LYS A 543 9.11 -28.18 -9.32
C LYS A 543 10.47 -28.08 -8.66
N LEU A 544 10.47 -27.50 -7.47
CA LEU A 544 11.65 -27.30 -6.64
C LEU A 544 11.64 -28.26 -5.44
N SER A 545 12.80 -28.69 -5.03
CA SER A 545 13.07 -29.30 -3.72
C SER A 545 13.99 -28.41 -2.91
N VAL A 546 13.98 -28.57 -1.57
CA VAL A 546 14.77 -27.74 -0.66
C VAL A 546 15.64 -28.57 0.28
N ASP A 547 16.90 -28.16 0.44
CA ASP A 547 17.81 -28.64 1.47
C ASP A 547 17.93 -27.59 2.58
N TYR A 548 17.14 -27.76 3.65
CA TYR A 548 17.15 -26.84 4.80
C TYR A 548 18.48 -26.86 5.58
N GLY A 549 19.27 -27.94 5.48
CA GLY A 549 20.57 -28.01 6.12
C GLY A 549 21.55 -26.96 5.60
N ARG A 550 21.38 -26.54 4.33
CA ARG A 550 22.21 -25.51 3.66
C ARG A 550 21.64 -24.10 3.77
N TYR A 551 20.37 -23.97 4.19
CA TYR A 551 19.63 -22.73 4.06
C TYR A 551 20.26 -21.57 4.85
N HIS A 552 20.55 -21.79 6.14
CA HIS A 552 21.08 -20.73 7.01
C HIS A 552 22.45 -20.23 6.52
N ASP A 553 23.34 -21.13 6.13
CA ASP A 553 24.67 -20.74 5.63
C ASP A 553 24.59 -19.96 4.31
N ALA A 554 23.68 -20.36 3.42
CA ALA A 554 23.44 -19.62 2.18
C ALA A 554 22.86 -18.22 2.44
N VAL A 555 21.94 -18.08 3.42
CA VAL A 555 21.42 -16.78 3.85
C VAL A 555 22.52 -15.91 4.46
N ARG A 556 23.35 -16.48 5.35
CA ARG A 556 24.50 -15.77 5.97
C ARG A 556 25.45 -15.22 4.90
N ASP A 557 25.82 -16.05 3.94
CA ASP A 557 26.81 -15.69 2.91
C ASP A 557 26.26 -14.63 1.96
N LEU A 558 24.96 -14.65 1.65
CA LEU A 558 24.30 -13.62 0.86
C LEU A 558 24.17 -12.32 1.63
N LEU A 559 23.75 -12.38 2.90
CA LEU A 559 23.65 -11.21 3.78
C LEU A 559 25.00 -10.52 3.92
N LYS A 560 26.08 -11.29 4.10
CA LYS A 560 27.44 -10.73 4.15
C LYS A 560 27.79 -9.93 2.89
N GLN A 561 27.42 -10.43 1.71
CA GLN A 561 27.70 -9.72 0.46
C GLN A 561 26.86 -8.45 0.32
N VAL A 562 25.57 -8.49 0.70
CA VAL A 562 24.68 -7.34 0.65
C VAL A 562 25.17 -6.24 1.60
N ILE A 563 25.52 -6.59 2.84
CA ILE A 563 26.08 -5.64 3.81
C ILE A 563 27.39 -5.04 3.28
N ALA A 564 28.29 -5.84 2.73
CA ALA A 564 29.55 -5.34 2.17
C ALA A 564 29.32 -4.34 1.01
N LEU A 565 28.32 -4.56 0.16
CA LEU A 565 27.94 -3.60 -0.89
C LEU A 565 27.38 -2.30 -0.32
N GLN A 566 26.57 -2.37 0.74
CA GLN A 566 26.06 -1.19 1.43
C GLN A 566 27.20 -0.40 2.09
N GLU A 567 28.11 -1.08 2.77
CA GLU A 567 29.27 -0.44 3.41
C GLU A 567 30.23 0.19 2.39
N ALA A 568 30.44 -0.46 1.26
CA ALA A 568 31.28 0.07 0.19
C ALA A 568 30.69 1.33 -0.47
N GLY A 569 29.35 1.41 -0.58
CA GLY A 569 28.68 2.51 -1.28
C GLY A 569 29.00 2.60 -2.78
N ASP A 570 29.53 1.51 -3.36
CA ASP A 570 29.97 1.46 -4.77
C ASP A 570 28.79 1.12 -5.68
N ARG A 571 28.32 2.11 -6.42
CA ARG A 571 27.22 2.00 -7.37
C ARG A 571 27.48 0.97 -8.47
N LYS A 572 28.71 0.86 -8.98
CA LYS A 572 29.05 -0.06 -10.07
C LYS A 572 29.10 -1.49 -9.56
N ALA A 573 29.66 -1.73 -8.38
CA ALA A 573 29.66 -3.03 -7.75
C ALA A 573 28.24 -3.50 -7.43
N ALA A 574 27.38 -2.62 -6.90
CA ALA A 574 25.97 -2.91 -6.65
C ALA A 574 25.21 -3.31 -7.93
N ALA A 575 25.33 -2.51 -9.00
CA ALA A 575 24.69 -2.81 -10.28
C ALA A 575 25.19 -4.16 -10.85
N GLY A 576 26.51 -4.41 -10.84
CA GLY A 576 27.09 -5.67 -11.31
C GLY A 576 26.63 -6.90 -10.50
N PHE A 577 26.43 -6.75 -9.19
CA PHE A 577 25.89 -7.80 -8.33
C PHE A 577 24.44 -8.12 -8.70
N ILE A 578 23.61 -7.10 -8.92
CA ILE A 578 22.20 -7.28 -9.30
C ILE A 578 22.10 -7.92 -10.70
N ASP A 579 22.90 -7.46 -11.66
CA ASP A 579 22.90 -8.02 -13.02
C ASP A 579 23.33 -9.49 -13.02
N ARG A 580 24.31 -9.83 -12.19
CA ARG A 580 24.77 -11.23 -12.05
C ARG A 580 23.68 -12.14 -11.51
N TRP A 581 22.96 -11.73 -10.47
CA TRP A 581 21.99 -12.57 -9.77
C TRP A 581 20.55 -12.37 -10.26
N GLY A 582 20.26 -11.32 -11.03
CA GLY A 582 18.95 -11.01 -11.57
C GLY A 582 18.61 -11.72 -12.90
N SER A 583 19.38 -12.74 -13.31
CA SER A 583 19.14 -13.47 -14.56
C SER A 583 17.89 -14.34 -14.48
N TRP A 584 17.15 -14.44 -15.59
CA TRP A 584 15.96 -15.27 -15.73
C TRP A 584 16.20 -16.39 -16.73
N ASP A 585 15.94 -17.61 -16.31
CA ASP A 585 15.94 -18.80 -17.17
C ASP A 585 14.48 -19.20 -17.48
N ASP A 586 14.12 -19.23 -18.78
CA ASP A 586 12.75 -19.51 -19.21
C ASP A 586 12.32 -20.96 -18.96
N LYS A 587 13.26 -21.93 -18.91
CA LYS A 587 12.93 -23.33 -18.61
C LYS A 587 12.73 -23.55 -17.13
N LEU A 588 13.61 -23.02 -16.30
CA LEU A 588 13.57 -23.18 -14.86
C LEU A 588 12.53 -22.22 -14.24
N HIS A 589 12.83 -20.92 -14.24
CA HIS A 589 11.96 -19.94 -13.62
C HIS A 589 10.62 -19.85 -14.35
N GLY A 590 10.65 -19.85 -15.70
CA GLY A 590 9.46 -19.82 -16.55
C GLY A 590 8.57 -21.05 -16.38
N GLY A 591 9.14 -22.23 -16.20
CA GLY A 591 8.42 -23.47 -15.90
C GLY A 591 7.70 -23.44 -14.56
N VAL A 592 8.41 -23.06 -13.48
CA VAL A 592 7.80 -22.89 -12.14
C VAL A 592 6.73 -21.80 -12.16
N ALA A 593 7.01 -20.68 -12.82
CA ALA A 593 6.06 -19.56 -12.95
C ALA A 593 4.78 -19.99 -13.69
N ALA A 594 4.88 -20.86 -14.71
CA ALA A 594 3.73 -21.40 -15.42
C ALA A 594 2.87 -22.27 -14.50
N ASN A 595 3.48 -23.16 -13.69
CA ASN A 595 2.77 -23.94 -12.69
C ASN A 595 2.04 -23.05 -11.68
N ILE A 596 2.70 -22.00 -11.19
CA ILE A 596 2.09 -21.04 -10.25
C ILE A 596 0.88 -20.37 -10.92
N ARG A 597 1.02 -19.82 -12.12
CA ARG A 597 -0.09 -19.15 -12.83
C ARG A 597 -1.28 -20.07 -13.10
N ALA A 598 -1.03 -21.32 -13.41
CA ALA A 598 -2.08 -22.31 -13.67
C ALA A 598 -2.92 -22.61 -12.42
N GLN A 599 -2.31 -22.57 -11.23
CA GLN A 599 -2.98 -22.90 -9.97
C GLN A 599 -3.50 -21.67 -9.21
N GLN A 600 -3.06 -20.46 -9.53
CA GLN A 600 -3.48 -19.24 -8.87
C GLN A 600 -4.96 -18.94 -9.17
N ARG A 601 -5.84 -19.23 -8.20
CA ARG A 601 -7.30 -19.04 -8.34
C ARG A 601 -7.67 -17.57 -8.32
N TYR A 602 -7.13 -16.78 -7.37
CA TYR A 602 -7.49 -15.38 -7.16
C TYR A 602 -6.29 -14.46 -7.39
N ARG A 603 -6.57 -13.31 -8.03
CA ARG A 603 -5.58 -12.26 -8.29
C ARG A 603 -5.86 -11.00 -7.48
N PHE A 604 -7.11 -10.74 -7.17
CA PHE A 604 -7.57 -9.56 -6.45
C PHE A 604 -8.18 -9.96 -5.11
N ARG A 605 -8.18 -9.02 -4.14
CA ARG A 605 -8.78 -9.22 -2.82
C ARG A 605 -9.68 -8.05 -2.48
N LEU A 606 -10.94 -8.34 -2.15
CA LEU A 606 -11.89 -7.38 -1.63
C LEU A 606 -12.02 -7.59 -0.12
N PHE A 607 -11.58 -6.61 0.67
CA PHE A 607 -11.68 -6.68 2.12
C PHE A 607 -13.06 -6.19 2.59
N GLU A 608 -13.67 -6.97 3.47
CA GLU A 608 -14.90 -6.65 4.18
C GLU A 608 -14.64 -6.66 5.69
N TYR A 609 -15.12 -5.62 6.38
CA TYR A 609 -14.90 -5.44 7.80
C TYR A 609 -16.23 -5.58 8.53
N GLN A 610 -16.34 -6.56 9.46
CA GLN A 610 -17.58 -6.81 10.22
C GLN A 610 -18.04 -5.57 11.00
N ALA A 611 -17.09 -4.79 11.52
CA ALA A 611 -17.38 -3.58 12.28
C ALA A 611 -18.18 -2.51 11.49
N LEU A 612 -18.19 -2.58 10.16
CA LEU A 612 -18.94 -1.66 9.31
C LEU A 612 -20.39 -2.12 9.04
N GLY A 613 -20.76 -3.33 9.50
CA GLY A 613 -22.10 -3.88 9.34
C GLY A 613 -22.50 -4.13 7.88
N THR A 614 -23.82 -4.19 7.65
CA THR A 614 -24.41 -4.42 6.31
C THR A 614 -24.27 -3.22 5.36
N ALA A 615 -23.82 -2.06 5.84
CA ALA A 615 -23.61 -0.85 5.03
C ALA A 615 -22.53 -1.02 3.93
N GLN A 616 -21.82 -2.15 3.93
CA GLN A 616 -20.84 -2.51 2.89
C GLN A 616 -21.39 -3.48 1.83
N ARG A 617 -22.64 -3.97 2.00
CA ARG A 617 -23.24 -4.92 1.04
C ARG A 617 -23.89 -4.25 -0.14
#